data_b5af9406f376b9fe9eaeb7ec8ecf9331
#
_entry.id   b5af9406f376b9fe9eaeb7ec8ecf9331
#
_cell.length_a   1.000
_cell.length_b   1.000
_cell.length_c   1.000
_cell.angle_alpha   90.00
_cell.angle_beta   90.00
_cell.angle_gamma   90.00
#
_symmetry.space_group_name_H-M   'P 1'
#
loop_
_entity.id
_entity.type
_entity.pdbx_description
1 polymer ?
#
loop_
_entity_poly.entity_id
_entity_poly.type
_entity_poly.pdbx_seq_one_letter_code
_entity_poly.pdbx_strand_id
1 'polypeptide(L)'
;MDRPKLLIAGAGGFGRVVLEHAVKEYDCAFLDDGPETGASVNGTPVIGRIGDLAKLYGEYELLLVAIGNNALRQKIYTAASIAGYRFPNILAENVYVSPYAHIGSGCVLLNNVVVQNNAFLGDGSILNPGVELHHDSSVGAYSLIYGNSVIRSLAKIGERVKIGSTLTIGNGVIVEDDSVIEDGQSIL
;
A
#
# COMPACT_ATOMS: atom_id res chain seq x y z
N MET A 1 15.71 19.28 -12.12
CA MET A 1 16.28 18.04 -11.52
C MET A 1 15.46 16.89 -12.06
N ASP A 2 16.13 15.84 -12.51
CA ASP A 2 15.42 14.64 -12.94
C ASP A 2 14.74 13.99 -11.73
N ARG A 3 13.49 13.57 -11.89
CA ARG A 3 12.76 12.86 -10.83
C ARG A 3 13.33 11.45 -10.68
N PRO A 4 13.37 10.89 -9.46
CA PRO A 4 13.77 9.50 -9.27
C PRO A 4 12.81 8.56 -9.99
N LYS A 5 13.36 7.49 -10.58
CA LYS A 5 12.57 6.49 -11.31
C LYS A 5 11.88 5.54 -10.33
N LEU A 6 10.59 5.29 -10.54
CA LEU A 6 9.77 4.38 -9.74
C LEU A 6 9.09 3.34 -10.62
N LEU A 7 9.30 2.06 -10.32
CA LEU A 7 8.47 0.99 -10.84
C LEU A 7 7.20 0.83 -10.00
N ILE A 8 6.06 0.69 -10.67
CA ILE A 8 4.79 0.34 -10.04
C ILE A 8 4.40 -1.05 -10.54
N ALA A 9 4.43 -2.06 -9.67
CA ALA A 9 3.97 -3.40 -10.00
C ALA A 9 2.43 -3.45 -9.87
N GLY A 10 1.76 -3.64 -10.99
CA GLY A 10 0.31 -3.60 -11.14
C GLY A 10 -0.18 -2.35 -11.87
N ALA A 11 -0.65 -2.49 -13.11
CA ALA A 11 -1.21 -1.44 -13.97
C ALA A 11 -2.75 -1.44 -14.01
N GLY A 12 -3.38 -2.22 -13.13
CA GLY A 12 -4.84 -2.32 -13.00
C GLY A 12 -5.47 -1.06 -12.39
N GLY A 13 -6.73 -1.16 -11.94
CA GLY A 13 -7.48 -0.04 -11.36
C GLY A 13 -6.74 0.65 -10.21
N PHE A 14 -6.26 -0.14 -9.26
CA PHE A 14 -5.52 0.40 -8.12
C PHE A 14 -4.16 0.98 -8.51
N GLY A 15 -3.45 0.36 -9.46
CA GLY A 15 -2.19 0.91 -10.00
C GLY A 15 -2.35 2.29 -10.61
N ARG A 16 -3.48 2.55 -11.30
CA ARG A 16 -3.80 3.88 -11.84
C ARG A 16 -4.05 4.92 -10.74
N VAL A 17 -4.74 4.52 -9.67
CA VAL A 17 -4.93 5.41 -8.49
C VAL A 17 -3.58 5.76 -7.84
N VAL A 18 -2.71 4.78 -7.65
CA VAL A 18 -1.36 5.00 -7.11
C VAL A 18 -0.55 5.93 -8.01
N LEU A 19 -0.62 5.73 -9.33
CA LEU A 19 0.09 6.55 -10.31
C LEU A 19 -0.26 8.05 -10.18
N GLU A 20 -1.55 8.39 -9.98
CA GLU A 20 -2.01 9.78 -9.84
C GLU A 20 -1.27 10.55 -8.73
N HIS A 21 -0.86 9.86 -7.69
CA HIS A 21 -0.09 10.45 -6.60
C HIS A 21 1.42 10.37 -6.84
N ALA A 22 1.89 9.23 -7.37
CA ALA A 22 3.32 8.97 -7.58
C ALA A 22 3.96 9.90 -8.64
N VAL A 23 3.25 10.25 -9.72
CA VAL A 23 3.78 11.11 -10.79
C VAL A 23 4.16 12.51 -10.35
N LYS A 24 3.74 12.94 -9.17
CA LYS A 24 4.12 14.25 -8.60
C LYS A 24 5.60 14.29 -8.23
N GLU A 25 6.16 13.15 -7.79
CA GLU A 25 7.51 13.04 -7.24
C GLU A 25 8.43 12.15 -8.07
N TYR A 26 7.85 11.20 -8.85
CA TYR A 26 8.61 10.16 -9.54
C TYR A 26 8.39 10.18 -11.05
N ASP A 27 9.39 9.69 -11.78
CA ASP A 27 9.27 9.24 -13.17
C ASP A 27 8.85 7.76 -13.15
N CYS A 28 7.60 7.48 -13.51
CA CYS A 28 6.94 6.21 -13.27
C CYS A 28 6.93 5.31 -14.51
N ALA A 29 7.09 4.00 -14.30
CA ALA A 29 6.78 2.96 -15.27
C ALA A 29 6.06 1.80 -14.59
N PHE A 30 5.26 1.04 -15.35
CA PHE A 30 4.55 -0.11 -14.85
C PHE A 30 5.25 -1.44 -15.15
N LEU A 31 5.09 -2.39 -14.23
CA LEU A 31 5.23 -3.83 -14.46
C LEU A 31 3.86 -4.48 -14.32
N ASP A 32 3.43 -5.26 -15.30
CA ASP A 32 2.15 -5.98 -15.23
C ASP A 32 2.17 -7.20 -16.15
N ASP A 33 1.48 -8.26 -15.75
CA ASP A 33 1.41 -9.50 -16.52
C ASP A 33 0.24 -9.52 -17.52
N GLY A 34 -0.70 -8.56 -17.43
CA GLY A 34 -1.88 -8.45 -18.30
C GLY A 34 -1.63 -7.66 -19.58
N PRO A 35 -1.33 -6.34 -19.53
CA PRO A 35 -1.05 -5.55 -20.73
C PRO A 35 0.25 -6.00 -21.42
N GLU A 36 0.30 -5.85 -22.74
CA GLU A 36 1.54 -6.09 -23.47
C GLU A 36 2.64 -5.09 -23.11
N THR A 37 3.88 -5.55 -23.08
CA THR A 37 5.06 -4.67 -22.92
C THR A 37 5.09 -3.65 -24.04
N GLY A 38 5.22 -2.37 -23.69
CA GLY A 38 5.12 -1.24 -24.60
C GLY A 38 3.73 -0.59 -24.63
N ALA A 39 2.71 -1.19 -24.01
CA ALA A 39 1.42 -0.54 -23.82
C ALA A 39 1.54 0.70 -22.93
N SER A 40 0.63 1.64 -23.09
CA SER A 40 0.56 2.85 -22.26
C SER A 40 -0.70 2.82 -21.39
N VAL A 41 -0.54 3.04 -20.10
CA VAL A 41 -1.64 3.15 -19.12
C VAL A 41 -1.61 4.54 -18.51
N ASN A 42 -2.63 5.35 -18.77
CA ASN A 42 -2.70 6.78 -18.38
C ASN A 42 -1.43 7.58 -18.78
N GLY A 43 -0.87 7.30 -19.98
CA GLY A 43 0.33 7.97 -20.46
C GLY A 43 1.65 7.38 -19.91
N THR A 44 1.61 6.43 -19.02
CA THR A 44 2.77 5.78 -18.40
C THR A 44 3.04 4.42 -19.05
N PRO A 45 4.29 4.11 -19.47
CA PRO A 45 4.60 2.88 -20.18
C PRO A 45 4.55 1.65 -19.26
N VAL A 46 4.09 0.52 -19.81
CA VAL A 46 4.31 -0.82 -19.24
C VAL A 46 5.60 -1.35 -19.85
N ILE A 47 6.66 -1.46 -19.07
CA ILE A 47 8.01 -1.77 -19.57
C ILE A 47 8.41 -3.24 -19.41
N GLY A 48 7.58 -4.05 -18.75
CA GLY A 48 7.85 -5.48 -18.55
C GLY A 48 6.80 -6.16 -17.70
N ARG A 49 7.06 -7.43 -17.42
CA ARG A 49 6.24 -8.25 -16.53
C ARG A 49 6.77 -8.20 -15.10
N ILE A 50 5.97 -8.61 -14.14
CA ILE A 50 6.38 -8.68 -12.72
C ILE A 50 7.63 -9.56 -12.53
N GLY A 51 7.77 -10.62 -13.32
CA GLY A 51 8.95 -11.50 -13.30
C GLY A 51 10.25 -10.86 -13.77
N ASP A 52 10.21 -9.68 -14.40
CA ASP A 52 11.40 -8.98 -14.91
C ASP A 52 12.10 -8.08 -13.86
N LEU A 53 11.60 -8.05 -12.61
CA LEU A 53 12.13 -7.21 -11.52
C LEU A 53 13.67 -7.26 -11.42
N ALA A 54 14.25 -8.46 -11.39
CA ALA A 54 15.70 -8.59 -11.22
C ALA A 54 16.50 -7.99 -12.40
N LYS A 55 15.94 -7.94 -13.60
CA LYS A 55 16.60 -7.39 -14.80
C LYS A 55 16.55 -5.86 -14.81
N LEU A 56 15.55 -5.26 -14.17
CA LEU A 56 15.29 -3.82 -14.21
C LEU A 56 15.89 -3.06 -13.03
N TYR A 57 16.40 -3.76 -12.01
CA TYR A 57 16.96 -3.15 -10.81
C TYR A 57 18.06 -2.10 -11.09
N GLY A 58 18.92 -2.34 -12.07
CA GLY A 58 19.98 -1.39 -12.42
C GLY A 58 19.50 -0.06 -13.02
N GLU A 59 18.29 -0.04 -13.55
CA GLU A 59 17.65 1.17 -14.10
C GLU A 59 16.66 1.82 -13.14
N TYR A 60 15.97 1.00 -12.35
CA TYR A 60 15.00 1.40 -11.35
C TYR A 60 15.42 0.84 -9.99
N GLU A 61 15.67 1.70 -9.02
CA GLU A 61 16.01 1.28 -7.65
C GLU A 61 14.80 1.32 -6.70
N LEU A 62 13.72 1.97 -7.12
CA LEU A 62 12.51 2.12 -6.33
C LEU A 62 11.37 1.30 -6.92
N LEU A 63 10.65 0.62 -6.05
CA LEU A 63 9.46 -0.16 -6.41
C LEU A 63 8.32 0.09 -5.44
N LEU A 64 7.11 0.17 -5.96
CA LEU A 64 5.86 0.09 -5.21
C LEU A 64 4.97 -1.01 -5.78
N VAL A 65 4.30 -1.79 -4.93
CA VAL A 65 3.39 -2.84 -5.39
C VAL A 65 1.94 -2.39 -5.22
N ALA A 66 1.28 -2.13 -6.35
CA ALA A 66 -0.11 -1.64 -6.41
C ALA A 66 -1.10 -2.78 -6.72
N ILE A 67 -1.07 -3.83 -5.92
CA ILE A 67 -1.89 -5.05 -6.08
C ILE A 67 -2.71 -5.30 -4.82
N GLY A 68 -4.03 -5.45 -4.96
CA GLY A 68 -4.96 -5.63 -3.84
C GLY A 68 -4.92 -7.01 -3.17
N ASN A 69 -4.37 -8.04 -3.84
CA ASN A 69 -4.17 -9.35 -3.22
C ASN A 69 -2.98 -9.28 -2.24
N ASN A 70 -3.26 -9.42 -0.95
CA ASN A 70 -2.29 -9.24 0.12
C ASN A 70 -1.11 -10.23 0.03
N ALA A 71 -1.39 -11.52 -0.19
CA ALA A 71 -0.36 -12.56 -0.30
C ALA A 71 0.52 -12.37 -1.55
N LEU A 72 -0.08 -12.02 -2.70
CA LEU A 72 0.67 -11.72 -3.92
C LEU A 72 1.52 -10.46 -3.73
N ARG A 73 0.97 -9.42 -3.09
CA ARG A 73 1.70 -8.19 -2.78
C ARG A 73 2.93 -8.48 -1.92
N GLN A 74 2.79 -9.25 -0.85
CA GLN A 74 3.91 -9.70 0.00
C GLN A 74 4.95 -10.45 -0.82
N LYS A 75 4.54 -11.43 -1.65
CA LYS A 75 5.46 -12.22 -2.48
C LYS A 75 6.30 -11.35 -3.41
N ILE A 76 5.68 -10.33 -4.03
CA ILE A 76 6.39 -9.41 -4.93
C ILE A 76 7.36 -8.53 -4.15
N TYR A 77 6.97 -7.98 -3.00
CA TYR A 77 7.88 -7.20 -2.14
C TYR A 77 9.06 -8.04 -1.66
N THR A 78 8.83 -9.30 -1.28
CA THR A 78 9.91 -10.20 -0.86
C THR A 78 10.90 -10.44 -2.01
N ALA A 79 10.43 -10.73 -3.22
CA ALA A 79 11.28 -10.93 -4.39
C ALA A 79 12.07 -9.65 -4.75
N ALA A 80 11.42 -8.50 -4.69
CA ALA A 80 12.04 -7.22 -4.96
C ALA A 80 13.08 -6.82 -3.90
N SER A 81 12.84 -7.13 -2.63
CA SER A 81 13.81 -6.93 -1.55
C SER A 81 15.10 -7.74 -1.78
N ILE A 82 14.95 -8.99 -2.21
CA ILE A 82 16.11 -9.85 -2.56
C ILE A 82 16.89 -9.25 -3.75
N ALA A 83 16.19 -8.62 -4.70
CA ALA A 83 16.83 -7.94 -5.83
C ALA A 83 17.48 -6.59 -5.46
N GLY A 84 17.23 -6.06 -4.26
CA GLY A 84 17.84 -4.84 -3.74
C GLY A 84 16.96 -3.57 -3.84
N TYR A 85 15.70 -3.68 -4.26
CA TYR A 85 14.79 -2.54 -4.36
C TYR A 85 14.53 -1.87 -3.00
N ARG A 86 14.34 -0.55 -3.03
CA ARG A 86 13.83 0.26 -1.93
C ARG A 86 12.37 0.58 -2.19
N PHE A 87 11.59 0.71 -1.14
CA PHE A 87 10.14 0.83 -1.20
C PHE A 87 9.67 2.17 -0.63
N PRO A 88 9.47 3.19 -1.47
CA PRO A 88 8.94 4.46 -1.01
C PRO A 88 7.48 4.31 -0.58
N ASN A 89 7.04 5.15 0.35
CA ASN A 89 5.64 5.30 0.69
C ASN A 89 4.98 6.30 -0.27
N ILE A 90 3.73 6.05 -0.66
CA ILE A 90 2.92 7.01 -1.40
C ILE A 90 1.83 7.54 -0.47
N LEU A 91 1.87 8.83 -0.21
CA LEU A 91 0.88 9.55 0.57
C LEU A 91 0.10 10.49 -0.34
N ALA A 92 -1.21 10.30 -0.39
CA ALA A 92 -2.11 11.20 -1.11
C ALA A 92 -2.27 12.55 -0.38
N GLU A 93 -3.00 13.47 -0.99
CA GLU A 93 -3.30 14.77 -0.37
C GLU A 93 -4.20 14.59 0.86
N ASN A 94 -4.04 15.50 1.85
CA ASN A 94 -4.78 15.52 3.11
C ASN A 94 -4.60 14.26 3.98
N VAL A 95 -3.52 13.52 3.80
CA VAL A 95 -3.12 12.47 4.75
C VAL A 95 -2.50 13.14 5.98
N TYR A 96 -3.01 12.79 7.16
CA TYR A 96 -2.38 13.16 8.42
C TYR A 96 -1.67 11.97 9.04
N VAL A 97 -0.38 12.09 9.25
CA VAL A 97 0.42 11.13 10.01
C VAL A 97 1.03 11.85 11.21
N SER A 98 0.72 11.37 12.40
CA SER A 98 1.33 11.89 13.62
C SER A 98 2.86 11.75 13.56
N PRO A 99 3.63 12.75 14.02
CA PRO A 99 5.10 12.63 14.10
C PRO A 99 5.58 11.53 15.04
N TYR A 100 4.69 10.96 15.85
CA TYR A 100 4.95 9.85 16.76
C TYR A 100 4.39 8.51 16.26
N ALA A 101 3.79 8.47 15.08
CA ALA A 101 3.36 7.23 14.44
C ALA A 101 4.53 6.56 13.71
N HIS A 102 4.42 5.25 13.52
CA HIS A 102 5.39 4.46 12.77
C HIS A 102 4.75 3.93 11.49
N ILE A 103 5.29 4.31 10.34
CA ILE A 103 4.86 3.81 9.03
C ILE A 103 6.01 3.00 8.44
N GLY A 104 5.74 1.76 8.07
CA GLY A 104 6.67 0.89 7.36
C GLY A 104 6.99 1.38 5.95
N SER A 105 7.68 0.58 5.20
CA SER A 105 8.10 0.87 3.82
C SER A 105 7.08 0.35 2.80
N GLY A 106 6.94 1.03 1.65
CA GLY A 106 6.07 0.60 0.55
C GLY A 106 4.58 0.70 0.86
N CYS A 107 4.19 1.52 1.82
CA CYS A 107 2.79 1.75 2.16
C CYS A 107 2.13 2.75 1.20
N VAL A 108 0.83 2.56 0.99
CA VAL A 108 -0.02 3.50 0.26
C VAL A 108 -1.10 4.03 1.21
N LEU A 109 -1.09 5.33 1.45
CA LEU A 109 -2.08 6.03 2.25
C LEU A 109 -2.83 6.99 1.31
N LEU A 110 -4.11 6.71 1.08
CA LEU A 110 -4.93 7.51 0.17
C LEU A 110 -5.59 8.69 0.90
N ASN A 111 -6.30 9.53 0.14
CA ASN A 111 -6.83 10.80 0.62
C ASN A 111 -7.58 10.71 1.96
N ASN A 112 -7.36 11.69 2.83
CA ASN A 112 -8.01 11.84 4.12
C ASN A 112 -7.75 10.69 5.12
N VAL A 113 -6.71 9.88 4.91
CA VAL A 113 -6.25 8.92 5.92
C VAL A 113 -5.71 9.67 7.12
N VAL A 114 -6.03 9.18 8.31
CA VAL A 114 -5.53 9.71 9.59
C VAL A 114 -4.80 8.60 10.35
N VAL A 115 -3.54 8.85 10.70
CA VAL A 115 -2.74 7.95 11.54
C VAL A 115 -2.34 8.72 12.80
N GLN A 116 -2.92 8.33 13.94
CA GLN A 116 -2.74 9.05 15.21
C GLN A 116 -1.45 8.68 15.94
N ASN A 117 -1.26 9.33 17.09
CA ASN A 117 -0.09 9.16 17.96
C ASN A 117 0.17 7.70 18.30
N ASN A 118 1.44 7.26 18.21
CA ASN A 118 1.87 5.91 18.55
C ASN A 118 1.16 4.77 17.78
N ALA A 119 0.44 5.09 16.70
CA ALA A 119 -0.10 4.07 15.81
C ALA A 119 1.00 3.47 14.94
N PHE A 120 0.87 2.19 14.61
CA PHE A 120 1.83 1.43 13.80
C PHE A 120 1.17 0.91 12.52
N LEU A 121 1.81 1.12 11.38
CA LEU A 121 1.43 0.54 10.08
C LEU A 121 2.61 -0.24 9.51
N GLY A 122 2.44 -1.55 9.32
CA GLY A 122 3.45 -2.46 8.78
C GLY A 122 3.69 -2.28 7.27
N ASP A 123 4.82 -2.80 6.81
CA ASP A 123 5.30 -2.70 5.42
C ASP A 123 4.25 -3.13 4.38
N GLY A 124 4.24 -2.46 3.24
CA GLY A 124 3.41 -2.80 2.09
C GLY A 124 1.90 -2.75 2.35
N SER A 125 1.46 -2.11 3.42
CA SER A 125 0.04 -1.98 3.76
C SER A 125 -0.62 -0.84 2.98
N ILE A 126 -1.93 -0.99 2.76
CA ILE A 126 -2.74 -0.06 1.97
C ILE A 126 -3.89 0.44 2.83
N LEU A 127 -3.98 1.75 3.00
CA LEU A 127 -5.10 2.43 3.63
C LEU A 127 -5.85 3.24 2.57
N ASN A 128 -7.09 2.83 2.29
CA ASN A 128 -7.97 3.51 1.34
C ASN A 128 -8.52 4.83 1.92
N PRO A 129 -9.17 5.68 1.10
CA PRO A 129 -9.58 7.01 1.54
C PRO A 129 -10.42 7.00 2.82
N GLY A 130 -10.11 7.93 3.72
CA GLY A 130 -10.86 8.13 4.96
C GLY A 130 -10.65 7.06 6.04
N VAL A 131 -9.65 6.20 5.92
CA VAL A 131 -9.30 5.24 6.99
C VAL A 131 -8.66 5.99 8.15
N GLU A 132 -9.05 5.63 9.37
CA GLU A 132 -8.49 6.17 10.60
C GLU A 132 -7.82 5.07 11.44
N LEU A 133 -6.55 5.26 11.76
CA LEU A 133 -5.83 4.49 12.78
C LEU A 133 -5.72 5.34 14.03
N HIS A 134 -6.46 4.97 15.08
CA HIS A 134 -6.42 5.70 16.34
C HIS A 134 -5.12 5.43 17.10
N HIS A 135 -4.87 6.24 18.14
CA HIS A 135 -3.64 6.15 18.93
C HIS A 135 -3.42 4.75 19.51
N ASP A 136 -2.18 4.33 19.56
CA ASP A 136 -1.74 3.02 20.09
C ASP A 136 -2.32 1.79 19.35
N SER A 137 -2.97 1.97 18.20
CA SER A 137 -3.40 0.86 17.35
C SER A 137 -2.26 0.34 16.48
N SER A 138 -2.37 -0.91 16.03
CA SER A 138 -1.38 -1.50 15.11
C SER A 138 -2.04 -2.24 13.97
N VAL A 139 -1.47 -2.09 12.77
CA VAL A 139 -1.84 -2.83 11.56
C VAL A 139 -0.58 -3.53 11.05
N GLY A 140 -0.63 -4.85 10.96
CA GLY A 140 0.46 -5.69 10.46
C GLY A 140 0.73 -5.49 8.97
N ALA A 141 1.87 -6.01 8.53
CA ALA A 141 2.36 -5.84 7.17
C ALA A 141 1.41 -6.42 6.11
N TYR A 142 1.44 -5.82 4.95
CA TYR A 142 0.68 -6.26 3.76
C TYR A 142 -0.84 -6.30 3.96
N SER A 143 -1.37 -5.59 4.95
CA SER A 143 -2.81 -5.50 5.17
C SER A 143 -3.45 -4.46 4.25
N LEU A 144 -4.74 -4.64 3.96
CA LEU A 144 -5.54 -3.77 3.10
C LEU A 144 -6.81 -3.36 3.85
N ILE A 145 -6.94 -2.07 4.13
CA ILE A 145 -8.10 -1.51 4.79
C ILE A 145 -8.85 -0.62 3.81
N TYR A 146 -10.12 -0.98 3.55
CA TYR A 146 -10.98 -0.22 2.65
C TYR A 146 -11.56 1.02 3.32
N GLY A 147 -12.07 1.92 2.48
CA GLY A 147 -12.38 3.29 2.84
C GLY A 147 -13.37 3.48 3.99
N ASN A 148 -13.19 4.59 4.71
CA ASN A 148 -14.02 5.03 5.83
C ASN A 148 -14.12 4.03 6.99
N SER A 149 -13.13 3.16 7.14
CA SER A 149 -13.06 2.21 8.26
C SER A 149 -12.17 2.77 9.37
N VAL A 150 -12.54 2.49 10.63
CA VAL A 150 -11.89 3.01 11.82
C VAL A 150 -11.29 1.86 12.63
N ILE A 151 -9.99 1.91 12.84
CA ILE A 151 -9.27 1.02 13.75
C ILE A 151 -9.07 1.78 15.06
N ARG A 152 -9.84 1.40 16.09
CA ARG A 152 -9.87 2.14 17.36
C ARG A 152 -8.62 1.84 18.20
N SER A 153 -8.45 2.67 19.22
CA SER A 153 -7.27 2.65 20.09
C SER A 153 -6.97 1.25 20.65
N LEU A 154 -5.69 0.90 20.71
CA LEU A 154 -5.19 -0.39 21.23
C LEU A 154 -5.60 -1.63 20.42
N ALA A 155 -6.37 -1.48 19.33
CA ALA A 155 -6.68 -2.59 18.43
C ALA A 155 -5.41 -3.09 17.73
N LYS A 156 -5.31 -4.41 17.55
CA LYS A 156 -4.17 -5.07 16.92
C LYS A 156 -4.65 -5.89 15.74
N ILE A 157 -4.29 -5.43 14.56
CA ILE A 157 -4.60 -6.11 13.30
C ILE A 157 -3.34 -6.86 12.85
N GLY A 158 -3.49 -8.14 12.55
CA GLY A 158 -2.42 -9.00 12.07
C GLY A 158 -1.91 -8.64 10.68
N GLU A 159 -1.05 -9.49 10.14
CA GLU A 159 -0.52 -9.34 8.78
C GLU A 159 -1.50 -9.85 7.72
N ARG A 160 -1.43 -9.28 6.50
CA ARG A 160 -2.24 -9.68 5.34
C ARG A 160 -3.76 -9.67 5.59
N VAL A 161 -4.19 -8.91 6.60
CA VAL A 161 -5.62 -8.78 6.91
C VAL A 161 -6.29 -7.90 5.83
N LYS A 162 -7.49 -8.30 5.44
CA LYS A 162 -8.36 -7.51 4.57
C LYS A 162 -9.57 -7.03 5.38
N ILE A 163 -9.72 -5.72 5.50
CA ILE A 163 -10.84 -5.07 6.21
C ILE A 163 -11.69 -4.32 5.19
N GLY A 164 -12.97 -4.63 5.12
CA GLY A 164 -13.95 -4.00 4.25
C GLY A 164 -14.19 -2.52 4.54
N SER A 165 -15.10 -1.91 3.80
CA SER A 165 -15.42 -0.49 3.89
C SER A 165 -16.39 -0.19 5.03
N THR A 166 -16.29 1.01 5.60
CA THR A 166 -17.30 1.60 6.50
C THR A 166 -17.58 0.73 7.72
N LEU A 167 -16.52 0.24 8.36
CA LEU A 167 -16.62 -0.58 9.55
C LEU A 167 -15.74 -0.06 10.69
N THR A 168 -15.99 -0.57 11.88
CA THR A 168 -15.22 -0.23 13.08
C THR A 168 -14.65 -1.47 13.72
N ILE A 169 -13.34 -1.47 13.94
CA ILE A 169 -12.66 -2.41 14.85
C ILE A 169 -12.57 -1.74 16.22
N GLY A 170 -13.16 -2.37 17.23
CA GLY A 170 -13.29 -1.85 18.60
C GLY A 170 -11.97 -1.69 19.33
N ASN A 171 -12.02 -1.00 20.47
CA ASN A 171 -10.83 -0.79 21.31
C ASN A 171 -10.25 -2.12 21.80
N GLY A 172 -8.94 -2.32 21.63
CA GLY A 172 -8.21 -3.48 22.12
C GLY A 172 -8.57 -4.80 21.44
N VAL A 173 -9.39 -4.78 20.39
CA VAL A 173 -9.73 -5.95 19.59
C VAL A 173 -8.48 -6.48 18.88
N ILE A 174 -8.32 -7.80 18.86
CA ILE A 174 -7.27 -8.50 18.13
C ILE A 174 -7.89 -9.19 16.92
N VAL A 175 -7.32 -8.92 15.73
CA VAL A 175 -7.68 -9.57 14.48
C VAL A 175 -6.46 -10.36 14.01
N GLU A 176 -6.63 -11.66 13.85
CA GLU A 176 -5.54 -12.58 13.48
C GLU A 176 -5.07 -12.36 12.03
N ASP A 177 -3.85 -12.84 11.74
CA ASP A 177 -3.28 -12.82 10.40
C ASP A 177 -4.22 -13.46 9.36
N ASP A 178 -4.14 -12.98 8.12
CA ASP A 178 -4.89 -13.48 6.96
C ASP A 178 -6.41 -13.40 7.10
N SER A 179 -6.93 -12.72 8.13
CA SER A 179 -8.37 -12.54 8.33
C SER A 179 -8.99 -11.66 7.23
N VAL A 180 -10.24 -11.98 6.91
CA VAL A 180 -11.07 -11.16 6.00
C VAL A 180 -12.32 -10.73 6.74
N ILE A 181 -12.54 -9.43 6.84
CA ILE A 181 -13.72 -8.82 7.45
C ILE A 181 -14.45 -8.08 6.34
N GLU A 182 -15.70 -8.47 6.08
CA GLU A 182 -16.48 -7.94 4.98
C GLU A 182 -17.09 -6.57 5.28
N ASP A 183 -17.54 -5.86 4.24
CA ASP A 183 -18.13 -4.53 4.35
C ASP A 183 -19.27 -4.46 5.37
N GLY A 184 -19.35 -3.36 6.12
CA GLY A 184 -20.42 -3.07 7.06
C GLY A 184 -20.44 -3.94 8.34
N GLN A 185 -19.54 -4.89 8.50
CA GLN A 185 -19.34 -5.62 9.74
C GLN A 185 -18.55 -4.77 10.73
N SER A 186 -18.94 -4.77 12.01
CA SER A 186 -18.16 -4.15 13.09
C SER A 186 -17.78 -5.21 14.11
N ILE A 187 -16.53 -5.19 14.56
CA ILE A 187 -16.01 -6.05 15.63
C ILE A 187 -15.75 -5.15 16.83
N LEU A 188 -16.58 -5.29 17.87
CA LEU A 188 -16.58 -4.40 19.04
C LEU A 188 -16.10 -5.12 20.30
#